data_7cc0d37b77692e45298247074ccc93d7
#
_entry.id   7cc0d37b77692e45298247074ccc93d7
#
_cell.length_a   1.000
_cell.length_b   1.000
_cell.length_c   1.000
_cell.angle_alpha   90.00
_cell.angle_beta   90.00
_cell.angle_gamma   90.00
#
_symmetry.space_group_name_H-M   'P 1'
#
loop_
_entity.id
_entity.type
_entity.pdbx_description
1 polymer ?
#
loop_
_entity_poly.entity_id
_entity_poly.type
_entity_poly.pdbx_seq_one_letter_code
_entity_poly.pdbx_strand_id
1 'polypeptide(L)'
;MQIASVPLEDRFVRLEPFEEGLEAEVKAALDCDPASWDIMVAPAYGAHFYAWWKAALAAMQAQTRIAYAVRRASDGAVVGTTSLYEINPAYRRCEIGSTFYRPEARGGAINPACKRLLLGHAFDARAVRVEIITDAVNAQSQAAILKLGAKAEGVLRKHKITWTGRARDTAMFAVIDDDWPSVRDGLDRRLAALV
;
A
#
# COMPACT_ATOMS: atom_id res chain seq x y z
N MET A 1 -9.98 -12.97 -12.24
CA MET A 1 -9.99 -11.70 -11.48
C MET A 1 -9.42 -10.61 -12.38
N GLN A 2 -10.09 -9.48 -12.49
CA GLN A 2 -9.59 -8.31 -13.21
C GLN A 2 -9.83 -7.09 -12.32
N ILE A 3 -8.75 -6.44 -11.89
CA ILE A 3 -8.79 -5.24 -11.04
C ILE A 3 -8.59 -4.04 -11.96
N ALA A 4 -9.57 -3.12 -12.00
CA ALA A 4 -9.49 -1.93 -12.84
C ALA A 4 -8.56 -0.87 -12.24
N SER A 5 -7.78 -0.19 -13.08
CA SER A 5 -6.99 0.97 -12.67
C SER A 5 -7.87 2.23 -12.72
N VAL A 6 -8.58 2.50 -11.63
CA VAL A 6 -9.51 3.63 -11.50
C VAL A 6 -9.23 4.40 -10.22
N PRO A 7 -9.57 5.69 -10.12
CA PRO A 7 -9.54 6.42 -8.86
C PRO A 7 -10.47 5.78 -7.83
N LEU A 8 -10.03 5.77 -6.55
CA LEU A 8 -10.84 5.32 -5.42
C LEU A 8 -10.87 6.44 -4.40
N GLU A 9 -12.03 6.72 -3.80
CA GLU A 9 -12.13 7.83 -2.86
C GLU A 9 -13.12 7.60 -1.73
N ASP A 10 -12.84 8.26 -0.62
CA ASP A 10 -13.75 8.46 0.49
C ASP A 10 -13.60 9.87 1.07
N ARG A 11 -14.20 10.14 2.22
CA ARG A 11 -14.11 11.47 2.86
C ARG A 11 -12.70 11.83 3.37
N PHE A 12 -11.75 10.91 3.45
CA PHE A 12 -10.42 11.12 4.00
C PHE A 12 -9.34 11.18 2.94
N VAL A 13 -9.47 10.36 1.88
CA VAL A 13 -8.45 10.22 0.85
C VAL A 13 -9.05 10.01 -0.53
N ARG A 14 -8.29 10.42 -1.54
CA ARG A 14 -8.44 10.01 -2.92
C ARG A 14 -7.18 9.29 -3.37
N LEU A 15 -7.32 8.08 -3.86
CA LEU A 15 -6.28 7.27 -4.47
C LEU A 15 -6.33 7.51 -5.97
N GLU A 16 -5.31 8.14 -6.52
CA GLU A 16 -5.21 8.48 -7.94
C GLU A 16 -4.19 7.53 -8.60
N PRO A 17 -4.60 6.70 -9.60
CA PRO A 17 -3.64 5.90 -10.34
C PRO A 17 -2.52 6.77 -10.90
N PHE A 18 -1.28 6.26 -10.89
CA PHE A 18 -0.14 7.02 -11.40
C PHE A 18 -0.33 7.39 -12.86
N GLU A 19 -0.12 8.67 -13.13
CA GLU A 19 -0.04 9.27 -14.45
C GLU A 19 1.06 10.36 -14.45
N GLU A 20 1.54 10.77 -15.61
CA GLU A 20 2.68 11.71 -15.72
C GLU A 20 2.48 13.01 -14.94
N GLY A 21 1.24 13.53 -14.89
CA GLY A 21 0.92 14.76 -14.15
C GLY A 21 1.14 14.70 -12.64
N LEU A 22 1.22 13.50 -12.05
CA LEU A 22 1.39 13.30 -10.60
C LEU A 22 2.85 13.17 -10.16
N GLU A 23 3.81 13.04 -11.10
CA GLU A 23 5.21 12.72 -10.81
C GLU A 23 5.84 13.69 -9.80
N ALA A 24 5.68 14.98 -10.00
CA ALA A 24 6.30 16.00 -9.15
C ALA A 24 5.73 16.00 -7.72
N GLU A 25 4.40 15.86 -7.57
CA GLU A 25 3.75 15.81 -6.26
C GLU A 25 4.11 14.54 -5.49
N VAL A 26 4.14 13.40 -6.19
CA VAL A 26 4.54 12.12 -5.60
C VAL A 26 6.01 12.17 -5.16
N LYS A 27 6.91 12.70 -6.00
CA LYS A 27 8.32 12.88 -5.63
C LYS A 27 8.46 13.71 -4.36
N ALA A 28 7.82 14.87 -4.30
CA ALA A 28 7.84 15.73 -3.12
C ALA A 28 7.32 15.05 -1.85
N ALA A 29 6.31 14.19 -2.00
CA ALA A 29 5.79 13.40 -0.86
C ALA A 29 6.77 12.33 -0.37
N LEU A 30 7.55 11.72 -1.27
CA LEU A 30 8.47 10.63 -0.92
C LEU A 30 9.84 11.10 -0.45
N ASP A 31 10.24 12.33 -0.80
CA ASP A 31 11.53 12.92 -0.42
C ASP A 31 11.58 13.39 1.06
N CYS A 32 10.44 13.49 1.74
CA CYS A 32 10.35 14.15 3.04
C CYS A 32 10.92 13.35 4.24
N ASP A 33 11.14 12.04 4.10
CA ASP A 33 11.61 11.18 5.18
C ASP A 33 12.55 10.08 4.65
N PRO A 34 13.81 10.44 4.30
CA PRO A 34 14.78 9.50 3.74
C PRO A 34 15.06 8.28 4.63
N ALA A 35 15.06 8.44 5.96
CA ALA A 35 15.39 7.36 6.89
C ALA A 35 14.35 6.20 6.85
N SER A 36 13.11 6.48 6.50
CA SER A 36 12.07 5.45 6.36
C SER A 36 12.35 4.46 5.22
N TRP A 37 13.26 4.77 4.32
CA TRP A 37 13.59 3.90 3.19
C TRP A 37 14.64 2.84 3.49
N ASP A 38 15.41 2.93 4.60
CA ASP A 38 16.51 2.02 4.92
C ASP A 38 16.10 0.55 5.04
N ILE A 39 14.85 0.29 5.42
CA ILE A 39 14.29 -1.06 5.55
C ILE A 39 13.52 -1.53 4.31
N MET A 40 13.41 -0.69 3.28
CA MET A 40 12.67 -1.01 2.05
C MET A 40 13.51 -1.86 1.09
N VAL A 41 12.83 -2.58 0.20
CA VAL A 41 13.49 -3.36 -0.86
C VAL A 41 13.99 -2.44 -1.97
N ALA A 42 13.23 -1.39 -2.28
CA ALA A 42 13.61 -0.39 -3.27
C ALA A 42 13.40 1.02 -2.70
N PRO A 43 14.38 1.91 -2.82
CA PRO A 43 14.22 3.30 -2.44
C PRO A 43 13.43 4.05 -3.52
N ALA A 44 12.61 5.01 -3.10
CA ALA A 44 11.81 5.83 -4.02
C ALA A 44 11.94 7.33 -3.72
N TYR A 45 13.09 7.78 -3.25
CA TYR A 45 13.37 9.18 -2.94
C TYR A 45 14.67 9.65 -3.61
N GLY A 46 14.89 10.96 -3.66
CA GLY A 46 16.10 11.58 -4.19
C GLY A 46 16.39 11.13 -5.63
N ALA A 47 17.64 10.71 -5.87
CA ALA A 47 18.08 10.23 -7.18
C ALA A 47 17.44 8.89 -7.60
N HIS A 48 16.96 8.10 -6.64
CA HIS A 48 16.34 6.79 -6.91
C HIS A 48 14.90 6.90 -7.43
N PHE A 49 14.24 8.04 -7.21
CA PHE A 49 12.83 8.23 -7.51
C PHE A 49 12.47 7.90 -8.97
N TYR A 50 13.20 8.42 -9.94
CA TYR A 50 12.84 8.26 -11.35
C TYR A 50 12.91 6.82 -11.85
N ALA A 51 13.88 6.05 -11.36
CA ALA A 51 13.97 4.62 -11.69
C ALA A 51 12.78 3.85 -11.10
N TRP A 52 12.43 4.13 -9.84
CA TRP A 52 11.28 3.55 -9.17
C TRP A 52 9.96 3.93 -9.84
N TRP A 53 9.80 5.21 -10.22
CA TRP A 53 8.61 5.73 -10.91
C TRP A 53 8.39 5.05 -12.25
N LYS A 54 9.41 4.97 -13.08
CA LYS A 54 9.37 4.28 -14.39
C LYS A 54 9.04 2.80 -14.23
N ALA A 55 9.63 2.13 -13.25
CA ALA A 55 9.32 0.72 -12.97
C ALA A 55 7.85 0.53 -12.55
N ALA A 56 7.30 1.48 -11.77
CA ALA A 56 5.89 1.46 -11.38
C ALA A 56 4.97 1.59 -12.60
N LEU A 57 5.23 2.56 -13.48
CA LEU A 57 4.44 2.77 -14.72
C LEU A 57 4.54 1.55 -15.66
N ALA A 58 5.73 0.97 -15.83
CA ALA A 58 5.91 -0.24 -16.65
C ALA A 58 5.10 -1.43 -16.09
N ALA A 59 5.09 -1.61 -14.77
CA ALA A 59 4.30 -2.67 -14.12
C ALA A 59 2.78 -2.41 -14.25
N MET A 60 2.34 -1.14 -14.28
CA MET A 60 0.94 -0.79 -14.56
C MET A 60 0.56 -1.14 -16.01
N GLN A 61 1.41 -0.83 -16.99
CA GLN A 61 1.20 -1.22 -18.38
C GLN A 61 1.14 -2.76 -18.54
N ALA A 62 1.97 -3.49 -17.80
CA ALA A 62 1.96 -4.95 -17.76
C ALA A 62 0.79 -5.55 -16.94
N GLN A 63 -0.08 -4.72 -16.36
CA GLN A 63 -1.21 -5.12 -15.51
C GLN A 63 -0.83 -5.98 -14.28
N THR A 64 0.41 -5.89 -13.82
CA THR A 64 0.90 -6.59 -12.62
C THR A 64 0.84 -5.72 -11.37
N ARG A 65 0.60 -4.40 -11.54
CA ARG A 65 0.52 -3.41 -10.48
C ARG A 65 -0.51 -2.33 -10.82
N ILE A 66 -1.14 -1.77 -9.79
CA ILE A 66 -1.83 -0.48 -9.84
C ILE A 66 -1.21 0.37 -8.74
N ALA A 67 -0.43 1.37 -9.12
CA ALA A 67 0.21 2.30 -8.19
C ALA A 67 -0.67 3.54 -8.04
N TYR A 68 -0.83 4.01 -6.80
CA TYR A 68 -1.66 5.15 -6.46
C TYR A 68 -0.87 6.24 -5.73
N ALA A 69 -1.04 7.49 -6.15
CA ALA A 69 -0.82 8.63 -5.29
C ALA A 69 -1.93 8.72 -4.25
N VAL A 70 -1.57 9.01 -3.01
CA VAL A 70 -2.53 9.18 -1.92
C VAL A 70 -2.72 10.68 -1.68
N ARG A 71 -3.86 11.20 -2.10
CA ARG A 71 -4.25 12.60 -1.90
C ARG A 71 -5.13 12.70 -0.66
N ARG A 72 -4.76 13.59 0.28
CA ARG A 72 -5.57 13.87 1.47
C ARG A 72 -6.78 14.73 1.08
N ALA A 73 -7.99 14.31 1.46
CA ALA A 73 -9.21 14.98 1.04
C ALA A 73 -9.38 16.39 1.64
N SER A 74 -8.84 16.64 2.84
CA SER A 74 -9.05 17.91 3.55
C SER A 74 -8.36 19.13 2.93
N ASP A 75 -7.23 18.93 2.23
CA ASP A 75 -6.43 20.00 1.65
C ASP A 75 -5.92 19.71 0.24
N GLY A 76 -6.23 18.55 -0.31
CA GLY A 76 -5.80 18.16 -1.64
C GLY A 76 -4.31 17.82 -1.78
N ALA A 77 -3.54 17.76 -0.69
CA ALA A 77 -2.11 17.46 -0.75
C ALA A 77 -1.85 15.97 -1.03
N VAL A 78 -0.88 15.66 -1.89
CA VAL A 78 -0.35 14.29 -2.02
C VAL A 78 0.52 14.00 -0.80
N VAL A 79 0.11 13.01 -0.01
CA VAL A 79 0.73 12.67 1.28
C VAL A 79 1.45 11.32 1.27
N GLY A 80 1.51 10.65 0.14
CA GLY A 80 2.20 9.38 0.03
C GLY A 80 1.77 8.55 -1.17
N THR A 81 2.09 7.27 -1.11
CA THR A 81 1.75 6.28 -2.14
C THR A 81 1.28 4.98 -1.53
N THR A 82 0.56 4.19 -2.31
CA THR A 82 0.24 2.80 -2.01
C THR A 82 0.00 2.06 -3.33
N SER A 83 -0.02 0.73 -3.33
CA SER A 83 -0.26 -0.05 -4.55
C SER A 83 -1.02 -1.33 -4.27
N LEU A 84 -1.77 -1.77 -5.28
CA LEU A 84 -2.04 -3.19 -5.50
C LEU A 84 -0.98 -3.72 -6.46
N TYR A 85 -0.26 -4.76 -6.10
CA TYR A 85 0.77 -5.36 -6.95
C TYR A 85 0.81 -6.89 -6.78
N GLU A 86 1.72 -7.58 -7.48
CA GLU A 86 1.69 -9.04 -7.56
C GLU A 86 0.29 -9.56 -7.96
N ILE A 87 -0.40 -8.80 -8.84
CA ILE A 87 -1.75 -9.15 -9.28
C ILE A 87 -1.68 -10.44 -10.09
N ASN A 88 -2.27 -11.49 -9.55
CA ASN A 88 -2.32 -12.82 -10.18
C ASN A 88 -3.79 -13.21 -10.46
N PRO A 89 -4.28 -13.03 -11.67
CA PRO A 89 -5.66 -13.33 -12.02
C PRO A 89 -6.02 -14.82 -11.89
N ALA A 90 -5.07 -15.72 -12.19
CA ALA A 90 -5.30 -17.16 -12.14
C ALA A 90 -5.53 -17.66 -10.71
N TYR A 91 -4.76 -17.14 -9.75
CA TYR A 91 -4.91 -17.47 -8.34
C TYR A 91 -5.84 -16.50 -7.59
N ARG A 92 -6.39 -15.51 -8.28
CA ARG A 92 -7.31 -14.50 -7.73
C ARG A 92 -6.74 -13.84 -6.45
N ARG A 93 -5.44 -13.49 -6.48
CA ARG A 93 -4.75 -12.85 -5.37
C ARG A 93 -3.97 -11.61 -5.82
N CYS A 94 -3.70 -10.74 -4.88
CA CYS A 94 -2.80 -9.60 -5.04
C CYS A 94 -2.16 -9.23 -3.70
N GLU A 95 -1.22 -8.29 -3.72
CA GLU A 95 -0.59 -7.74 -2.52
C GLU A 95 -0.87 -6.24 -2.41
N ILE A 96 -1.16 -5.75 -1.21
CA ILE A 96 -1.16 -4.31 -0.92
C ILE A 96 0.20 -3.95 -0.33
N GLY A 97 0.94 -3.10 -1.01
CA GLY A 97 2.24 -2.65 -0.52
C GLY A 97 2.76 -1.42 -1.24
N SER A 98 4.08 -1.27 -1.27
CA SER A 98 4.72 -0.04 -1.73
C SER A 98 4.05 1.19 -1.08
N THR A 99 3.72 1.06 0.21
CA THR A 99 3.00 2.07 0.98
C THR A 99 3.99 2.93 1.74
N PHE A 100 3.91 4.22 1.49
CA PHE A 100 4.65 5.25 2.20
C PHE A 100 3.70 6.42 2.46
N TYR A 101 3.78 6.97 3.64
CA TYR A 101 3.08 8.21 4.00
C TYR A 101 4.06 9.19 4.62
N ARG A 102 3.90 10.47 4.31
CA ARG A 102 4.59 11.56 4.99
C ARG A 102 4.38 11.45 6.50
N PRO A 103 5.37 11.85 7.34
CA PRO A 103 5.27 11.71 8.80
C PRO A 103 3.97 12.27 9.39
N GLU A 104 3.53 13.45 8.94
CA GLU A 104 2.33 14.13 9.41
C GLU A 104 1.01 13.44 8.98
N ALA A 105 1.08 12.51 8.03
CA ALA A 105 -0.08 11.74 7.58
C ALA A 105 -0.20 10.36 8.25
N ARG A 106 0.76 10.02 9.14
CA ARG A 106 0.78 8.75 9.87
C ARG A 106 -0.08 8.83 11.14
N GLY A 107 -0.53 7.68 11.64
CA GLY A 107 -1.27 7.57 12.91
C GLY A 107 -2.76 7.90 12.85
N GLY A 108 -3.23 8.63 11.82
CA GLY A 108 -4.62 9.06 11.64
C GLY A 108 -5.46 8.17 10.72
N ALA A 109 -6.38 8.82 9.99
CA ALA A 109 -7.36 8.18 9.10
C ALA A 109 -6.76 7.69 7.77
N ILE A 110 -5.65 8.26 7.29
CA ILE A 110 -5.13 8.04 5.94
C ILE A 110 -4.87 6.56 5.66
N ASN A 111 -4.08 5.89 6.52
CA ASN A 111 -3.77 4.47 6.28
C ASN A 111 -4.99 3.55 6.36
N PRO A 112 -5.87 3.59 7.37
CA PRO A 112 -7.07 2.76 7.39
C PRO A 112 -8.03 3.07 6.24
N ALA A 113 -8.18 4.32 5.79
CA ALA A 113 -8.98 4.70 4.64
C ALA A 113 -8.42 4.09 3.34
N CYS A 114 -7.12 4.24 3.07
CA CYS A 114 -6.47 3.61 1.93
C CYS A 114 -6.67 2.08 1.93
N LYS A 115 -6.47 1.43 3.08
CA LYS A 115 -6.63 -0.03 3.19
C LYS A 115 -8.08 -0.47 2.97
N ARG A 116 -9.04 0.29 3.51
CA ARG A 116 -10.48 0.04 3.29
C ARG A 116 -10.85 0.08 1.81
N LEU A 117 -10.36 1.10 1.08
CA LEU A 117 -10.60 1.27 -0.35
C LEU A 117 -9.94 0.17 -1.18
N LEU A 118 -8.65 -0.11 -0.94
CA LEU A 118 -7.90 -1.10 -1.72
C LEU A 118 -8.40 -2.53 -1.49
N LEU A 119 -8.71 -2.91 -0.25
CA LEU A 119 -9.29 -4.22 0.06
C LEU A 119 -10.66 -4.36 -0.60
N GLY A 120 -11.52 -3.34 -0.47
CA GLY A 120 -12.83 -3.32 -1.13
C GLY A 120 -12.70 -3.52 -2.63
N HIS A 121 -11.84 -2.73 -3.28
CA HIS A 121 -11.62 -2.80 -4.72
C HIS A 121 -11.12 -4.18 -5.18
N ALA A 122 -10.22 -4.81 -4.41
CA ALA A 122 -9.72 -6.15 -4.73
C ALA A 122 -10.82 -7.23 -4.56
N PHE A 123 -11.58 -7.21 -3.47
CA PHE A 123 -12.64 -8.20 -3.21
C PHE A 123 -13.85 -8.01 -4.12
N ASP A 124 -14.21 -6.78 -4.49
CA ASP A 124 -15.23 -6.49 -5.50
C ASP A 124 -14.83 -7.05 -6.87
N ALA A 125 -13.53 -7.06 -7.18
CA ALA A 125 -12.98 -7.74 -8.36
C ALA A 125 -12.84 -9.27 -8.19
N ARG A 126 -13.39 -9.86 -7.12
CA ARG A 126 -13.40 -11.27 -6.79
C ARG A 126 -12.02 -11.85 -6.44
N ALA A 127 -11.15 -11.06 -5.82
CA ALA A 127 -9.99 -11.62 -5.15
C ALA A 127 -10.46 -12.60 -4.06
N VAL A 128 -9.71 -13.69 -3.85
CA VAL A 128 -9.93 -14.60 -2.70
C VAL A 128 -8.92 -14.33 -1.60
N ARG A 129 -7.85 -13.56 -1.92
CA ARG A 129 -6.76 -13.27 -1.00
C ARG A 129 -6.08 -11.97 -1.35
N VAL A 130 -5.85 -11.15 -0.33
CA VAL A 130 -5.04 -9.94 -0.40
C VAL A 130 -3.93 -10.03 0.64
N GLU A 131 -2.70 -10.07 0.17
CA GLU A 131 -1.50 -10.15 1.01
C GLU A 131 -1.05 -8.75 1.44
N ILE A 132 -0.48 -8.65 2.63
CA ILE A 132 0.19 -7.44 3.12
C ILE A 132 1.46 -7.91 3.79
N ILE A 133 2.61 -7.52 3.26
CA ILE A 133 3.88 -7.97 3.81
C ILE A 133 4.71 -6.79 4.32
N THR A 134 5.54 -7.04 5.31
CA THR A 134 6.45 -6.03 5.83
C THR A 134 7.76 -6.66 6.27
N ASP A 135 8.79 -5.83 6.47
CA ASP A 135 10.02 -6.28 7.09
C ASP A 135 9.75 -6.76 8.53
N ALA A 136 10.31 -7.89 8.93
CA ALA A 136 10.11 -8.45 10.27
C ALA A 136 10.62 -7.53 11.39
N VAL A 137 11.53 -6.59 11.08
CA VAL A 137 12.00 -5.58 12.04
C VAL A 137 11.08 -4.35 12.11
N ASN A 138 10.11 -4.21 11.19
CA ASN A 138 9.18 -3.08 11.17
C ASN A 138 7.97 -3.33 12.08
N ALA A 139 8.18 -3.23 13.39
CA ALA A 139 7.13 -3.45 14.39
C ALA A 139 5.93 -2.51 14.21
N GLN A 140 6.17 -1.25 13.79
CA GLN A 140 5.11 -0.28 13.55
C GLN A 140 4.18 -0.73 12.41
N SER A 141 4.74 -1.21 11.31
CA SER A 141 3.95 -1.73 10.17
C SER A 141 3.18 -2.98 10.58
N GLN A 142 3.83 -3.93 11.28
CA GLN A 142 3.16 -5.14 11.76
C GLN A 142 1.95 -4.81 12.65
N ALA A 143 2.14 -3.90 13.62
CA ALA A 143 1.04 -3.45 14.49
C ALA A 143 -0.10 -2.79 13.70
N ALA A 144 0.22 -1.97 12.69
CA ALA A 144 -0.77 -1.35 11.83
C ALA A 144 -1.54 -2.36 11.00
N ILE A 145 -0.87 -3.40 10.49
CA ILE A 145 -1.47 -4.47 9.69
C ILE A 145 -2.40 -5.34 10.56
N LEU A 146 -1.97 -5.71 11.77
CA LEU A 146 -2.83 -6.44 12.70
C LEU A 146 -4.06 -5.61 13.13
N LYS A 147 -3.87 -4.31 13.36
CA LYS A 147 -4.96 -3.40 13.76
C LYS A 147 -6.03 -3.22 12.68
N LEU A 148 -5.73 -3.48 11.41
CA LEU A 148 -6.75 -3.46 10.36
C LEU A 148 -7.55 -4.77 10.27
N GLY A 149 -7.10 -5.83 10.93
CA GLY A 149 -7.76 -7.13 10.97
C GLY A 149 -7.13 -8.21 10.08
N ALA A 150 -5.99 -7.95 9.45
CA ALA A 150 -5.26 -8.98 8.71
C ALA A 150 -4.69 -10.03 9.67
N LYS A 151 -4.67 -11.29 9.25
CA LYS A 151 -4.11 -12.39 10.03
C LYS A 151 -2.64 -12.60 9.71
N ALA A 152 -1.82 -12.84 10.74
CA ALA A 152 -0.41 -13.22 10.57
C ALA A 152 -0.32 -14.68 10.12
N GLU A 153 0.50 -14.96 9.12
CA GLU A 153 0.68 -16.31 8.55
C GLU A 153 2.09 -16.85 8.71
N GLY A 154 3.03 -16.01 9.15
CA GLY A 154 4.39 -16.45 9.44
C GLY A 154 5.47 -15.45 9.01
N VAL A 155 6.71 -15.91 9.06
CA VAL A 155 7.89 -15.13 8.66
C VAL A 155 8.71 -15.94 7.66
N LEU A 156 8.94 -15.35 6.49
CA LEU A 156 9.84 -15.88 5.47
C LEU A 156 11.26 -15.37 5.75
N ARG A 157 12.15 -16.25 6.19
CA ARG A 157 13.55 -15.90 6.50
C ARG A 157 14.34 -15.62 5.21
N LYS A 158 15.16 -14.54 5.21
CA LYS A 158 16.00 -14.11 4.09
C LYS A 158 15.25 -14.02 2.75
N HIS A 159 14.00 -13.56 2.81
CA HIS A 159 13.09 -13.58 1.67
C HIS A 159 13.46 -12.57 0.58
N LYS A 160 13.98 -11.42 0.97
CA LYS A 160 14.35 -10.33 0.05
C LYS A 160 15.70 -9.73 0.46
N ILE A 161 16.31 -8.97 -0.43
CA ILE A 161 17.46 -8.11 -0.11
C ILE A 161 16.97 -6.66 -0.13
N THR A 162 17.24 -5.89 0.90
CA THR A 162 16.98 -4.45 0.91
C THR A 162 17.92 -3.75 -0.06
N TRP A 163 17.57 -2.54 -0.47
CA TRP A 163 18.45 -1.73 -1.32
C TRP A 163 19.80 -1.41 -0.65
N THR A 164 19.88 -1.46 0.68
CA THR A 164 21.12 -1.30 1.47
C THR A 164 21.96 -2.58 1.53
N GLY A 165 21.51 -3.68 0.92
CA GLY A 165 22.20 -4.98 0.88
C GLY A 165 21.90 -5.91 2.06
N ARG A 166 21.04 -5.53 3.01
CA ARG A 166 20.66 -6.39 4.13
C ARG A 166 19.70 -7.50 3.69
N ALA A 167 19.99 -8.76 4.10
CA ALA A 167 19.02 -9.85 3.96
C ALA A 167 17.82 -9.58 4.89
N ARG A 168 16.65 -9.49 4.30
CA ARG A 168 15.38 -9.16 4.98
C ARG A 168 14.58 -10.41 5.25
N ASP A 169 14.19 -10.60 6.50
CA ASP A 169 13.09 -11.48 6.87
C ASP A 169 11.76 -10.74 6.65
N THR A 170 10.76 -11.42 6.11
CA THR A 170 9.48 -10.81 5.76
C THR A 170 8.36 -11.41 6.59
N ALA A 171 7.68 -10.59 7.38
CA ALA A 171 6.44 -10.96 8.04
C ALA A 171 5.28 -10.93 7.04
N MET A 172 4.54 -12.04 6.97
CA MET A 172 3.44 -12.28 6.05
C MET A 172 2.11 -12.14 6.76
N PHE A 173 1.20 -11.37 6.18
CA PHE A 173 -0.17 -11.20 6.64
C PHE A 173 -1.10 -11.30 5.45
N ALA A 174 -2.34 -11.70 5.68
CA ALA A 174 -3.37 -11.70 4.65
C ALA A 174 -4.76 -11.37 5.21
N VAL A 175 -5.60 -10.90 4.30
CA VAL A 175 -7.06 -10.91 4.42
C VAL A 175 -7.58 -11.81 3.31
N ILE A 176 -8.45 -12.76 3.65
CA ILE A 176 -9.14 -13.62 2.67
C ILE A 176 -10.60 -13.18 2.53
N ASP A 177 -11.26 -13.64 1.47
CA ASP A 177 -12.65 -13.27 1.17
C ASP A 177 -13.62 -13.63 2.31
N ASP A 178 -13.40 -14.77 3.01
CA ASP A 178 -14.19 -15.13 4.19
C ASP A 178 -14.03 -14.17 5.37
N ASP A 179 -12.83 -13.57 5.53
CA ASP A 179 -12.54 -12.61 6.61
C ASP A 179 -13.01 -11.19 6.26
N TRP A 180 -13.11 -10.87 4.96
CA TRP A 180 -13.34 -9.52 4.48
C TRP A 180 -14.57 -8.82 5.07
N PRO A 181 -15.75 -9.44 5.19
CA PRO A 181 -16.89 -8.76 5.80
C PRO A 181 -16.60 -8.22 7.20
N SER A 182 -15.94 -9.01 8.05
CA SER A 182 -15.57 -8.61 9.41
C SER A 182 -14.49 -7.52 9.43
N VAL A 183 -13.47 -7.63 8.56
CA VAL A 183 -12.40 -6.64 8.41
C VAL A 183 -12.96 -5.31 7.91
N ARG A 184 -13.85 -5.34 6.91
CA ARG A 184 -14.54 -4.16 6.39
C ARG A 184 -15.29 -3.43 7.51
N ASP A 185 -16.14 -4.15 8.22
CA ASP A 185 -16.96 -3.57 9.28
C ASP A 185 -16.10 -3.00 10.42
N GLY A 186 -14.95 -3.63 10.72
CA GLY A 186 -13.96 -3.13 11.68
C GLY A 186 -13.33 -1.82 11.21
N LEU A 187 -12.93 -1.75 9.94
CA LEU A 187 -12.37 -0.53 9.34
C LEU A 187 -13.42 0.59 9.28
N ASP A 188 -14.65 0.28 8.89
CA ASP A 188 -15.73 1.26 8.81
C ASP A 188 -16.04 1.87 10.19
N ARG A 189 -16.13 1.05 11.25
CA ARG A 189 -16.27 1.54 12.64
C ARG A 189 -15.09 2.42 13.06
N ARG A 190 -13.87 2.00 12.75
CA ARG A 190 -12.66 2.77 13.08
C ARG A 190 -12.65 4.13 12.38
N LEU A 191 -13.01 4.18 11.10
CA LEU A 191 -13.07 5.43 10.34
C LEU A 191 -14.21 6.32 10.82
N ALA A 192 -15.34 5.75 11.23
CA ALA A 192 -16.43 6.50 11.82
C ALA A 192 -16.04 7.21 13.13
N ALA A 193 -15.14 6.63 13.92
CA ALA A 193 -14.66 7.21 15.17
C ALA A 193 -13.57 8.29 15.00
N LEU A 194 -13.11 8.55 13.77
CA LEU A 194 -12.07 9.54 13.46
C LEU A 194 -12.64 10.83 12.84
N VAL A 195 -13.89 11.15 13.18
CA VAL A 195 -14.59 12.37 12.74
C VAL A 195 -14.32 13.51 13.71
#